data_65f4e67005985bb0cd74418c37157d04
#
_entry.id   65f4e67005985bb0cd74418c37157d04
#
_cell.length_a   1.000
_cell.length_b   1.000
_cell.length_c   1.000
_cell.angle_alpha   90.00
_cell.angle_beta   90.00
_cell.angle_gamma   90.00
#
_symmetry.space_group_name_H-M   'P 1'
#
loop_
_entity.id
_entity.type
_entity.pdbx_description
1 polymer ?
#
loop_
_entity_poly.entity_id
_entity_poly.type
_entity_poly.pdbx_seq_one_letter_code
_entity_poly.pdbx_strand_id
1 'polypeptide(L)'
;MALGVPPLQAASSDARWKGAAFEGDRASLARLAAAGAKVVRVYRQSDAWVLDEAQRLGLKVVMGLWLEHPRHGFDYADARAVRAQEDAVLDFVARYRHHPALLAWGVGNEIETGVADPLPLWRAVDRLAARIRALDPEHPTMMVVADTGMDAFRTLAGCCPNVELLGINVYAGAVFDLPQRLRDAGIAKPVVVAELGPLGQWQAGRKPWGAPVELTSTEKARFFTEALAFLDQQAQIRGVFPFLWGAKQEQTATWHGLLLADGSPTAMSDALAAAWGRPQPRPAPRIRGIGIGADEFAAGAEISAGIDAVAHDGSALAAEWAVHAEATDLRKGGDAETPPTRIDVRVLHADAASVRFVAPAQPGAYRLFITVRDREGKAGTANLPFRVR
;
A
#
# COMPACT_ATOMS: atom_id res chain seq x y z
N MET A 1 -47.56 17.90 -6.76
CA MET A 1 -47.09 17.64 -5.36
C MET A 1 -45.80 16.83 -5.49
N ALA A 2 -44.68 17.49 -5.31
CA ALA A 2 -43.36 16.82 -5.29
C ALA A 2 -43.15 16.22 -3.91
N LEU A 3 -43.10 14.91 -3.82
CA LEU A 3 -42.72 14.20 -2.61
C LEU A 3 -41.24 14.44 -2.37
N GLY A 4 -40.91 15.30 -1.43
CA GLY A 4 -39.56 15.53 -0.96
C GLY A 4 -39.02 14.25 -0.31
N VAL A 5 -37.94 13.72 -0.86
CA VAL A 5 -37.12 12.68 -0.24
C VAL A 5 -36.48 13.33 1.00
N PRO A 6 -36.66 12.75 2.20
CA PRO A 6 -36.00 13.29 3.37
C PRO A 6 -34.47 13.14 3.21
N PRO A 7 -33.67 14.12 3.68
CA PRO A 7 -32.23 13.99 3.66
C PRO A 7 -31.84 12.79 4.52
N LEU A 8 -31.01 11.92 3.97
CA LEU A 8 -30.35 10.85 4.73
C LEU A 8 -29.75 11.43 6.02
N GLN A 9 -30.24 10.94 7.16
CA GLN A 9 -29.54 11.15 8.42
C GLN A 9 -28.14 10.52 8.27
N ALA A 10 -27.16 11.38 7.97
CA ALA A 10 -25.76 10.99 8.02
C ALA A 10 -25.50 10.40 9.40
N ALA A 11 -25.16 9.12 9.41
CA ALA A 11 -24.59 8.51 10.60
C ALA A 11 -23.47 9.42 11.09
N SER A 12 -23.58 9.90 12.30
CA SER A 12 -22.71 10.84 12.96
C SER A 12 -21.29 10.28 13.02
N SER A 13 -20.44 10.62 12.07
CA SER A 13 -19.03 10.70 12.33
C SER A 13 -18.35 11.59 11.28
N ASP A 14 -18.15 12.85 11.65
CA ASP A 14 -17.11 13.72 11.08
C ASP A 14 -15.68 13.17 11.28
N ALA A 15 -15.55 12.02 11.94
CA ALA A 15 -14.27 11.41 12.19
C ALA A 15 -13.72 10.78 10.91
N ARG A 16 -12.53 11.22 10.50
CA ARG A 16 -11.78 10.63 9.37
C ARG A 16 -11.48 9.17 9.60
N TRP A 17 -11.51 8.39 8.55
CA TRP A 17 -11.12 6.99 8.58
C TRP A 17 -9.59 6.89 8.71
N LYS A 18 -9.12 6.54 9.90
CA LYS A 18 -7.71 6.34 10.23
C LYS A 18 -7.42 4.84 10.22
N GLY A 19 -6.66 4.36 9.25
CA GLY A 19 -6.39 2.94 9.09
C GLY A 19 -5.32 2.67 8.05
N ALA A 20 -5.21 1.41 7.60
CA ALA A 20 -4.29 1.00 6.56
C ALA A 20 -4.94 0.00 5.60
N ALA A 21 -4.41 -0.08 4.37
CA ALA A 21 -4.60 -1.22 3.51
C ALA A 21 -3.90 -2.43 4.14
N PHE A 22 -4.57 -3.58 4.14
CA PHE A 22 -4.17 -4.72 4.94
C PHE A 22 -4.05 -6.00 4.09
N GLU A 23 -2.95 -6.68 4.33
CA GLU A 23 -2.73 -8.06 3.91
C GLU A 23 -1.91 -8.75 5.00
N GLY A 24 -2.47 -9.79 5.61
CA GLY A 24 -1.81 -10.46 6.72
C GLY A 24 -2.72 -11.42 7.48
N ASP A 25 -2.28 -11.85 8.64
CA ASP A 25 -2.97 -12.76 9.54
C ASP A 25 -3.68 -12.03 10.71
N ARG A 26 -4.35 -12.79 11.58
CA ARG A 26 -5.05 -12.27 12.77
C ARG A 26 -4.10 -11.53 13.72
N ALA A 27 -2.86 -11.99 13.86
CA ALA A 27 -1.89 -11.34 14.74
C ALA A 27 -1.47 -9.97 14.18
N SER A 28 -1.30 -9.87 12.87
CA SER A 28 -1.02 -8.62 12.17
C SER A 28 -2.19 -7.63 12.29
N LEU A 29 -3.44 -8.11 12.17
CA LEU A 29 -4.63 -7.27 12.35
C LEU A 29 -4.75 -6.76 13.80
N ALA A 30 -4.45 -7.60 14.80
CA ALA A 30 -4.43 -7.16 16.18
C ALA A 30 -3.36 -6.09 16.45
N ARG A 31 -2.19 -6.21 15.82
CA ARG A 31 -1.14 -5.15 15.87
C ARG A 31 -1.61 -3.85 15.22
N LEU A 32 -2.35 -3.91 14.10
CA LEU A 32 -2.94 -2.73 13.48
C LEU A 32 -3.90 -2.00 14.43
N ALA A 33 -4.78 -2.74 15.09
CA ALA A 33 -5.69 -2.19 16.10
C ALA A 33 -4.94 -1.57 17.30
N ALA A 34 -3.92 -2.26 17.81
CA ALA A 34 -3.07 -1.79 18.90
C ALA A 34 -2.28 -0.52 18.53
N ALA A 35 -1.88 -0.37 17.26
CA ALA A 35 -1.25 0.84 16.74
C ALA A 35 -2.20 2.05 16.69
N GLY A 36 -3.50 1.87 16.93
CA GLY A 36 -4.48 2.96 17.02
C GLY A 36 -5.37 3.12 15.79
N ALA A 37 -5.24 2.26 14.79
CA ALA A 37 -6.17 2.23 13.66
C ALA A 37 -7.62 2.07 14.12
N LYS A 38 -8.55 2.62 13.36
CA LYS A 38 -9.99 2.49 13.55
C LYS A 38 -10.66 1.79 12.38
N VAL A 39 -10.01 1.78 11.24
CA VAL A 39 -10.53 1.19 10.01
C VAL A 39 -9.45 0.33 9.36
N VAL A 40 -9.83 -0.77 8.74
CA VAL A 40 -8.98 -1.59 7.89
C VAL A 40 -9.60 -1.67 6.50
N ARG A 41 -8.78 -1.56 5.47
CA ARG A 41 -9.20 -1.79 4.09
C ARG A 41 -8.65 -3.13 3.60
N VAL A 42 -9.52 -3.99 3.09
CA VAL A 42 -9.16 -5.23 2.42
C VAL A 42 -9.63 -5.23 0.95
N TYR A 43 -9.11 -6.13 0.14
CA TYR A 43 -9.22 -6.05 -1.31
C TYR A 43 -10.22 -7.03 -1.91
N ARG A 44 -10.42 -8.18 -1.27
CA ARG A 44 -11.09 -9.34 -1.88
C ARG A 44 -12.17 -9.92 -0.97
N GLN A 45 -13.15 -10.56 -1.57
CA GLN A 45 -14.18 -11.31 -0.86
C GLN A 45 -13.61 -12.47 0.00
N SER A 46 -12.47 -13.03 -0.41
CA SER A 46 -11.73 -14.04 0.39
C SER A 46 -11.28 -13.54 1.76
N ASP A 47 -11.22 -12.21 1.93
CA ASP A 47 -10.81 -11.56 3.18
C ASP A 47 -11.99 -11.36 4.15
N ALA A 48 -13.16 -11.95 3.89
CA ALA A 48 -14.36 -11.80 4.72
C ALA A 48 -14.14 -12.16 6.21
N TRP A 49 -13.17 -13.04 6.50
CA TRP A 49 -12.80 -13.37 7.88
C TRP A 49 -12.33 -12.15 8.69
N VAL A 50 -11.87 -11.10 7.99
CA VAL A 50 -11.44 -9.84 8.62
C VAL A 50 -12.62 -9.13 9.29
N LEU A 51 -13.85 -9.30 8.80
CA LEU A 51 -15.05 -8.68 9.40
C LEU A 51 -15.25 -9.11 10.84
N ASP A 52 -15.26 -10.43 11.11
CA ASP A 52 -15.44 -10.97 12.46
C ASP A 52 -14.30 -10.54 13.40
N GLU A 53 -13.06 -10.63 12.90
CA GLU A 53 -11.89 -10.28 13.70
C GLU A 53 -11.82 -8.77 13.96
N ALA A 54 -12.18 -7.94 12.99
CA ALA A 54 -12.28 -6.49 13.13
C ALA A 54 -13.34 -6.11 14.18
N GLN A 55 -14.50 -6.77 14.16
CA GLN A 55 -15.54 -6.57 15.19
C GLN A 55 -14.98 -6.86 16.59
N ARG A 56 -14.28 -7.98 16.75
CA ARG A 56 -13.66 -8.36 18.04
C ARG A 56 -12.63 -7.33 18.50
N LEU A 57 -11.90 -6.71 17.57
CA LEU A 57 -10.86 -5.72 17.83
C LEU A 57 -11.38 -4.26 17.89
N GLY A 58 -12.67 -4.02 17.66
CA GLY A 58 -13.25 -2.69 17.62
C GLY A 58 -12.86 -1.86 16.39
N LEU A 59 -12.51 -2.53 15.30
CA LEU A 59 -12.23 -1.93 13.99
C LEU A 59 -13.47 -1.94 13.10
N LYS A 60 -13.52 -1.04 12.14
CA LYS A 60 -14.44 -1.06 10.99
C LYS A 60 -13.68 -1.51 9.74
N VAL A 61 -14.42 -2.02 8.74
CA VAL A 61 -13.84 -2.60 7.52
C VAL A 61 -14.39 -1.90 6.28
N VAL A 62 -13.50 -1.42 5.42
CA VAL A 62 -13.79 -1.17 4.02
C VAL A 62 -13.57 -2.49 3.30
N MET A 63 -14.68 -3.16 2.93
CA MET A 63 -14.64 -4.51 2.37
C MET A 63 -14.49 -4.44 0.85
N GLY A 64 -13.40 -4.98 0.32
CA GLY A 64 -13.14 -5.04 -1.11
C GLY A 64 -14.05 -6.04 -1.82
N LEU A 65 -14.64 -5.59 -2.89
CA LEU A 65 -15.36 -6.39 -3.87
C LEU A 65 -14.47 -6.46 -5.12
N TRP A 66 -13.64 -7.50 -5.17
CA TRP A 66 -12.72 -7.67 -6.30
C TRP A 66 -13.48 -7.83 -7.59
N LEU A 67 -13.09 -7.06 -8.60
CA LEU A 67 -13.56 -7.19 -9.98
C LEU A 67 -12.39 -7.62 -10.86
N GLU A 68 -12.68 -8.49 -11.82
CA GLU A 68 -11.65 -9.00 -12.72
C GLU A 68 -11.11 -7.90 -13.65
N HIS A 69 -9.83 -7.96 -13.94
CA HIS A 69 -9.13 -6.93 -14.68
C HIS A 69 -9.00 -7.29 -16.17
N PRO A 70 -9.18 -6.32 -17.10
CA PRO A 70 -8.88 -6.55 -18.51
C PRO A 70 -7.45 -7.02 -18.77
N ARG A 71 -6.48 -6.54 -17.97
CA ARG A 71 -5.08 -6.98 -18.08
C ARG A 71 -4.89 -8.47 -17.80
N HIS A 72 -5.85 -9.11 -17.13
CA HIS A 72 -5.91 -10.56 -16.89
C HIS A 72 -6.81 -11.29 -17.87
N GLY A 73 -7.29 -10.61 -18.92
CA GLY A 73 -8.11 -11.21 -19.98
C GLY A 73 -9.62 -11.16 -19.75
N PHE A 74 -10.10 -10.43 -18.73
CA PHE A 74 -11.54 -10.25 -18.55
C PHE A 74 -12.10 -9.26 -19.56
N ASP A 75 -13.12 -9.67 -20.33
CA ASP A 75 -13.75 -8.83 -21.32
C ASP A 75 -15.05 -8.21 -20.78
N TYR A 76 -15.01 -6.90 -20.55
CA TYR A 76 -16.18 -6.13 -20.13
C TYR A 76 -17.24 -5.93 -21.25
N ALA A 77 -16.95 -6.30 -22.49
CA ALA A 77 -17.95 -6.38 -23.57
C ALA A 77 -18.74 -7.71 -23.53
N ASP A 78 -18.23 -8.75 -22.89
CA ASP A 78 -18.98 -9.99 -22.65
C ASP A 78 -20.04 -9.78 -21.57
N ALA A 79 -21.26 -9.46 -21.99
CA ALA A 79 -22.38 -9.22 -21.08
C ALA A 79 -22.72 -10.43 -20.17
N ARG A 80 -22.37 -11.66 -20.57
CA ARG A 80 -22.60 -12.86 -19.74
C ARG A 80 -21.58 -12.94 -18.63
N ALA A 81 -20.28 -12.75 -18.94
CA ALA A 81 -19.22 -12.75 -17.95
C ALA A 81 -19.41 -11.61 -16.94
N VAL A 82 -19.75 -10.39 -17.41
CA VAL A 82 -20.04 -9.24 -16.56
C VAL A 82 -21.20 -9.52 -15.61
N ARG A 83 -22.33 -10.08 -16.10
CA ARG A 83 -23.47 -10.42 -15.24
C ARG A 83 -23.09 -11.47 -14.19
N ALA A 84 -22.36 -12.50 -14.56
CA ALA A 84 -21.93 -13.54 -13.63
C ALA A 84 -21.06 -12.96 -12.51
N GLN A 85 -20.15 -12.05 -12.84
CA GLN A 85 -19.33 -11.34 -11.86
C GLN A 85 -20.19 -10.45 -10.94
N GLU A 86 -21.11 -9.67 -11.52
CA GLU A 86 -22.00 -8.81 -10.74
C GLU A 86 -22.89 -9.62 -9.79
N ASP A 87 -23.46 -10.72 -10.23
CA ASP A 87 -24.31 -11.58 -9.40
C ASP A 87 -23.54 -12.20 -8.24
N ALA A 88 -22.30 -12.66 -8.47
CA ALA A 88 -21.43 -13.14 -7.39
C ALA A 88 -21.10 -12.05 -6.36
N VAL A 89 -20.88 -10.81 -6.81
CA VAL A 89 -20.66 -9.65 -5.93
C VAL A 89 -21.92 -9.36 -5.11
N LEU A 90 -23.10 -9.38 -5.72
CA LEU A 90 -24.35 -9.09 -5.02
C LEU A 90 -24.73 -10.18 -4.01
N ASP A 91 -24.44 -11.44 -4.31
CA ASP A 91 -24.61 -12.54 -3.35
C ASP A 91 -23.70 -12.35 -2.11
N PHE A 92 -22.48 -11.88 -2.34
CA PHE A 92 -21.57 -11.54 -1.24
C PHE A 92 -22.09 -10.35 -0.41
N VAL A 93 -22.53 -9.28 -1.07
CA VAL A 93 -23.15 -8.11 -0.39
C VAL A 93 -24.36 -8.54 0.42
N ALA A 94 -25.28 -9.33 -0.14
CA ALA A 94 -26.47 -9.83 0.54
C ALA A 94 -26.13 -10.58 1.84
N ARG A 95 -25.03 -11.33 1.83
CA ARG A 95 -24.56 -12.11 2.97
C ARG A 95 -24.00 -11.25 4.10
N TYR A 96 -23.25 -10.18 3.76
CA TYR A 96 -22.46 -9.43 4.75
C TYR A 96 -22.98 -8.01 5.05
N ARG A 97 -24.00 -7.51 4.35
CA ARG A 97 -24.52 -6.14 4.51
C ARG A 97 -24.98 -5.77 5.93
N HIS A 98 -25.27 -6.74 6.75
CA HIS A 98 -25.67 -6.50 8.16
C HIS A 98 -24.54 -6.74 9.16
N HIS A 99 -23.30 -6.95 8.67
CA HIS A 99 -22.18 -7.21 9.55
C HIS A 99 -21.77 -5.95 10.31
N PRO A 100 -21.72 -5.97 11.68
CA PRO A 100 -21.52 -4.75 12.47
C PRO A 100 -20.16 -4.07 12.28
N ALA A 101 -19.14 -4.77 11.78
CA ALA A 101 -17.86 -4.17 11.46
C ALA A 101 -17.81 -3.54 10.06
N LEU A 102 -18.77 -3.84 9.17
CA LEU A 102 -18.79 -3.24 7.84
C LEU A 102 -18.91 -1.72 7.91
N LEU A 103 -18.16 -1.00 7.09
CA LEU A 103 -18.18 0.46 6.99
C LEU A 103 -18.52 0.94 5.59
N ALA A 104 -17.98 0.28 4.56
CA ALA A 104 -18.17 0.63 3.16
C ALA A 104 -17.79 -0.54 2.26
N TRP A 105 -18.28 -0.52 1.02
CA TRP A 105 -17.93 -1.44 -0.05
C TRP A 105 -16.91 -0.81 -0.99
N GLY A 106 -15.71 -1.40 -1.12
CA GLY A 106 -14.71 -1.01 -2.11
C GLY A 106 -14.96 -1.78 -3.41
N VAL A 107 -15.52 -1.14 -4.43
CA VAL A 107 -15.97 -1.78 -5.68
C VAL A 107 -14.86 -1.73 -6.72
N GLY A 108 -14.14 -2.82 -6.88
CA GLY A 108 -12.94 -2.94 -7.71
C GLY A 108 -11.74 -2.21 -7.10
N ASN A 109 -10.58 -2.45 -7.66
CA ASN A 109 -9.33 -1.73 -7.38
C ASN A 109 -8.52 -1.59 -8.67
N GLU A 110 -8.34 -0.37 -9.16
CA GLU A 110 -7.53 -0.06 -10.36
C GLU A 110 -7.84 -0.95 -11.57
N ILE A 111 -9.10 -1.28 -11.80
CA ILE A 111 -9.51 -2.15 -12.92
C ILE A 111 -9.16 -1.58 -14.29
N GLU A 112 -8.94 -0.26 -14.35
CA GLU A 112 -8.57 0.49 -15.54
C GLU A 112 -7.08 0.39 -15.88
N THR A 113 -6.25 -0.19 -15.03
CA THR A 113 -4.80 -0.27 -15.26
C THR A 113 -4.47 -0.96 -16.58
N GLY A 114 -3.79 -0.22 -17.46
CA GLY A 114 -3.42 -0.68 -18.80
C GLY A 114 -4.52 -0.53 -19.86
N VAL A 115 -5.64 0.10 -19.53
CA VAL A 115 -6.75 0.34 -20.45
C VAL A 115 -6.69 1.76 -21.03
N ALA A 116 -6.77 1.89 -22.35
CA ALA A 116 -6.63 3.19 -23.02
C ALA A 116 -7.85 4.12 -22.77
N ASP A 117 -9.07 3.58 -22.78
CA ASP A 117 -10.31 4.29 -22.44
C ASP A 117 -10.98 3.62 -21.23
N PRO A 118 -10.82 4.16 -20.02
CA PRO A 118 -11.37 3.57 -18.80
C PRO A 118 -12.86 3.85 -18.61
N LEU A 119 -13.47 4.78 -19.34
CA LEU A 119 -14.84 5.23 -19.11
C LEU A 119 -15.89 4.11 -19.19
N PRO A 120 -15.85 3.16 -20.14
CA PRO A 120 -16.77 2.03 -20.16
C PRO A 120 -16.68 1.16 -18.89
N LEU A 121 -15.46 0.95 -18.36
CA LEU A 121 -15.23 0.20 -17.13
C LEU A 121 -15.80 0.93 -15.92
N TRP A 122 -15.50 2.22 -15.75
CA TRP A 122 -16.02 3.03 -14.65
C TRP A 122 -17.54 3.09 -14.66
N ARG A 123 -18.18 3.15 -15.85
CA ARG A 123 -19.63 3.06 -15.99
C ARG A 123 -20.18 1.68 -15.60
N ALA A 124 -19.42 0.60 -15.82
CA ALA A 124 -19.81 -0.73 -15.34
C ALA A 124 -19.77 -0.79 -13.81
N VAL A 125 -18.71 -0.25 -13.18
CA VAL A 125 -18.63 -0.12 -11.71
C VAL A 125 -19.78 0.73 -11.17
N ASP A 126 -20.13 1.84 -11.82
CA ASP A 126 -21.22 2.71 -11.40
C ASP A 126 -22.59 2.02 -11.45
N ARG A 127 -22.86 1.22 -12.50
CA ARG A 127 -24.09 0.40 -12.57
C ARG A 127 -24.13 -0.64 -11.44
N LEU A 128 -22.99 -1.29 -11.16
CA LEU A 128 -22.91 -2.24 -10.06
C LEU A 128 -23.10 -1.54 -8.71
N ALA A 129 -22.52 -0.36 -8.51
CA ALA A 129 -22.72 0.46 -7.31
C ALA A 129 -24.21 0.80 -7.09
N ALA A 130 -24.95 1.11 -8.16
CA ALA A 130 -26.40 1.33 -8.06
C ALA A 130 -27.16 0.07 -7.59
N ARG A 131 -26.77 -1.13 -8.07
CA ARG A 131 -27.36 -2.41 -7.65
C ARG A 131 -27.01 -2.73 -6.19
N ILE A 132 -25.75 -2.48 -5.79
CA ILE A 132 -25.30 -2.65 -4.40
C ILE A 132 -26.12 -1.73 -3.48
N ARG A 133 -26.25 -0.44 -3.82
CA ARG A 133 -27.01 0.52 -3.01
C ARG A 133 -28.51 0.17 -2.89
N ALA A 134 -29.09 -0.43 -3.93
CA ALA A 134 -30.48 -0.93 -3.86
C ALA A 134 -30.62 -2.10 -2.86
N LEU A 135 -29.58 -2.91 -2.70
CA LEU A 135 -29.55 -4.05 -1.80
C LEU A 135 -29.10 -3.67 -0.37
N ASP A 136 -28.17 -2.73 -0.27
CA ASP A 136 -27.57 -2.23 0.97
C ASP A 136 -27.52 -0.68 0.93
N PRO A 137 -28.57 0.00 1.38
CA PRO A 137 -28.60 1.47 1.44
C PRO A 137 -27.82 2.05 2.62
N GLU A 138 -27.34 1.22 3.55
CA GLU A 138 -26.68 1.68 4.78
C GLU A 138 -25.19 1.93 4.60
N HIS A 139 -24.52 1.17 3.71
CA HIS A 139 -23.08 1.24 3.53
C HIS A 139 -22.73 1.84 2.17
N PRO A 140 -21.93 2.93 2.15
CA PRO A 140 -21.57 3.58 0.90
C PRO A 140 -20.67 2.71 0.02
N THR A 141 -20.79 2.91 -1.29
CA THR A 141 -19.91 2.32 -2.30
C THR A 141 -18.75 3.26 -2.63
N MET A 142 -17.56 2.70 -2.74
CA MET A 142 -16.33 3.38 -3.12
C MET A 142 -15.71 2.73 -4.35
N MET A 143 -15.63 3.46 -5.45
CA MET A 143 -14.82 3.04 -6.61
C MET A 143 -13.36 3.42 -6.37
N VAL A 144 -12.43 2.49 -6.58
CA VAL A 144 -11.00 2.73 -6.36
C VAL A 144 -10.25 2.75 -7.68
N VAL A 145 -9.55 3.85 -7.94
CA VAL A 145 -8.80 4.13 -9.16
C VAL A 145 -7.35 4.50 -8.87
N ALA A 146 -6.46 4.25 -9.83
CA ALA A 146 -5.10 4.78 -9.79
C ALA A 146 -5.09 6.30 -10.03
N ASP A 147 -4.12 7.00 -9.45
CA ASP A 147 -3.82 8.40 -9.83
C ASP A 147 -3.10 8.43 -11.18
N THR A 148 -3.87 8.53 -12.25
CA THR A 148 -3.37 8.59 -13.63
C THR A 148 -3.37 10.01 -14.21
N GLY A 149 -3.68 11.01 -13.39
CA GLY A 149 -3.59 12.43 -13.77
C GLY A 149 -4.90 13.14 -14.03
N MET A 150 -4.81 14.39 -14.50
CA MET A 150 -5.94 15.32 -14.58
C MET A 150 -7.05 14.91 -15.54
N ASP A 151 -6.73 14.26 -16.66
CA ASP A 151 -7.74 13.88 -17.65
C ASP A 151 -8.64 12.74 -17.11
N ALA A 152 -8.07 11.82 -16.35
CA ALA A 152 -8.83 10.81 -15.62
C ALA A 152 -9.77 11.46 -14.59
N PHE A 153 -9.28 12.42 -13.80
CA PHE A 153 -10.10 13.12 -12.82
C PHE A 153 -11.23 13.93 -13.46
N ARG A 154 -10.98 14.64 -14.57
CA ARG A 154 -12.04 15.33 -15.34
C ARG A 154 -13.11 14.38 -15.85
N THR A 155 -12.69 13.22 -16.35
CA THR A 155 -13.62 12.18 -16.81
C THR A 155 -14.47 11.64 -15.65
N LEU A 156 -13.85 11.38 -14.49
CA LEU A 156 -14.52 10.94 -13.27
C LEU A 156 -15.49 11.97 -12.70
N ALA A 157 -15.18 13.27 -12.83
CA ALA A 157 -16.09 14.35 -12.40
C ALA A 157 -17.42 14.33 -13.16
N GLY A 158 -17.40 13.95 -14.43
CA GLY A 158 -18.59 13.83 -15.30
C GLY A 158 -19.23 12.45 -15.35
N CYS A 159 -18.70 11.47 -14.59
CA CYS A 159 -19.10 10.08 -14.60
C CYS A 159 -19.66 9.64 -13.25
N CYS A 160 -20.30 8.49 -13.28
CA CYS A 160 -20.41 7.58 -12.13
C CYS A 160 -21.20 8.18 -10.95
N PRO A 161 -22.46 8.65 -11.18
CA PRO A 161 -23.26 9.31 -10.15
C PRO A 161 -23.69 8.39 -9.01
N ASN A 162 -23.73 7.07 -9.22
CA ASN A 162 -24.16 6.10 -8.21
C ASN A 162 -23.04 5.71 -7.22
N VAL A 163 -21.78 5.94 -7.59
CA VAL A 163 -20.64 5.78 -6.68
C VAL A 163 -20.65 6.92 -5.68
N GLU A 164 -20.63 6.62 -4.39
CA GLU A 164 -20.76 7.62 -3.31
C GLU A 164 -19.42 8.18 -2.86
N LEU A 165 -18.37 7.36 -2.88
CA LEU A 165 -16.99 7.73 -2.50
C LEU A 165 -16.04 7.46 -3.66
N LEU A 166 -15.07 8.33 -3.86
CA LEU A 166 -13.98 8.09 -4.80
C LEU A 166 -12.72 7.68 -4.01
N GLY A 167 -12.27 6.45 -4.21
CA GLY A 167 -11.00 5.95 -3.71
C GLY A 167 -9.88 6.26 -4.71
N ILE A 168 -8.76 6.81 -4.25
CA ILE A 168 -7.61 7.12 -5.09
C ILE A 168 -6.36 6.49 -4.49
N ASN A 169 -5.65 5.70 -5.28
CA ASN A 169 -4.34 5.19 -4.94
C ASN A 169 -3.29 6.20 -5.41
N VAL A 170 -2.57 6.81 -4.48
CA VAL A 170 -1.61 7.88 -4.76
C VAL A 170 -0.28 7.63 -4.05
N TYR A 171 0.81 7.89 -4.77
CA TYR A 171 2.17 7.61 -4.32
C TYR A 171 3.09 8.83 -4.47
N ALA A 172 4.15 8.84 -3.67
CA ALA A 172 5.17 9.89 -3.69
C ALA A 172 4.61 11.31 -3.52
N GLY A 173 5.26 12.29 -4.16
CA GLY A 173 4.91 13.71 -4.07
C GLY A 173 3.54 14.08 -4.61
N ALA A 174 2.93 13.23 -5.45
CA ALA A 174 1.60 13.48 -6.02
C ALA A 174 0.49 13.63 -4.97
N VAL A 175 0.71 13.13 -3.75
CA VAL A 175 -0.23 13.29 -2.64
C VAL A 175 -0.40 14.74 -2.23
N PHE A 176 0.65 15.57 -2.32
CA PHE A 176 0.64 16.94 -1.82
C PHE A 176 -0.10 17.94 -2.75
N ASP A 177 -0.26 17.61 -4.01
CA ASP A 177 -1.07 18.39 -4.94
C ASP A 177 -2.44 17.75 -5.25
N LEU A 178 -2.69 16.53 -4.79
CA LEU A 178 -3.94 15.78 -5.01
C LEU A 178 -5.20 16.61 -4.67
N PRO A 179 -5.32 17.27 -3.51
CA PRO A 179 -6.53 18.02 -3.18
C PRO A 179 -6.78 19.18 -4.15
N GLN A 180 -5.73 19.84 -4.65
CA GLN A 180 -5.86 20.91 -5.64
C GLN A 180 -6.29 20.33 -6.98
N ARG A 181 -5.67 19.27 -7.45
CA ARG A 181 -6.03 18.59 -8.71
C ARG A 181 -7.49 18.11 -8.72
N LEU A 182 -7.98 17.60 -7.59
CA LEU A 182 -9.38 17.19 -7.45
C LEU A 182 -10.33 18.38 -7.62
N ARG A 183 -10.04 19.53 -6.99
CA ARG A 183 -10.84 20.75 -7.15
C ARG A 183 -10.82 21.25 -8.60
N ASP A 184 -9.64 21.29 -9.22
CA ASP A 184 -9.45 21.77 -10.60
C ASP A 184 -10.13 20.86 -11.63
N ALA A 185 -10.29 19.58 -11.30
CA ALA A 185 -11.04 18.62 -12.10
C ALA A 185 -12.55 18.67 -11.84
N GLY A 186 -13.04 19.39 -10.83
CA GLY A 186 -14.46 19.45 -10.49
C GLY A 186 -14.96 18.23 -9.71
N ILE A 187 -14.09 17.46 -9.05
CA ILE A 187 -14.49 16.33 -8.20
C ILE A 187 -15.15 16.87 -6.93
N ALA A 188 -16.48 16.75 -6.83
CA ALA A 188 -17.26 17.17 -5.68
C ALA A 188 -17.49 16.06 -4.64
N LYS A 189 -17.30 14.80 -5.03
CA LYS A 189 -17.49 13.63 -4.14
C LYS A 189 -16.49 13.63 -2.99
N PRO A 190 -16.85 13.06 -1.82
CA PRO A 190 -15.87 12.76 -0.78
C PRO A 190 -14.82 11.77 -1.33
N VAL A 191 -13.57 12.01 -0.99
CA VAL A 191 -12.42 11.22 -1.46
C VAL A 191 -11.81 10.44 -0.31
N VAL A 192 -11.42 9.21 -0.58
CA VAL A 192 -10.60 8.37 0.28
C VAL A 192 -9.26 8.15 -0.42
N VAL A 193 -8.16 8.45 0.23
CA VAL A 193 -6.85 7.98 -0.23
C VAL A 193 -6.79 6.49 0.09
N ALA A 194 -7.16 5.68 -0.90
CA ALA A 194 -7.38 4.24 -0.74
C ALA A 194 -6.07 3.46 -0.67
N GLU A 195 -5.00 4.00 -1.27
CA GLU A 195 -3.62 3.64 -1.02
C GLU A 195 -2.78 4.89 -0.93
N LEU A 196 -1.96 4.96 0.10
CA LEU A 196 -0.92 5.97 0.26
C LEU A 196 0.42 5.27 0.38
N GLY A 197 1.34 5.54 -0.52
CA GLY A 197 2.69 4.99 -0.47
C GLY A 197 3.78 6.04 -0.71
N PRO A 198 5.00 5.79 -0.20
CA PRO A 198 6.16 6.57 -0.59
C PRO A 198 6.49 6.33 -2.06
N LEU A 199 7.70 6.70 -2.48
CA LEU A 199 8.15 6.55 -3.86
C LEU A 199 7.99 5.11 -4.37
N GLY A 200 7.11 4.91 -5.36
CA GLY A 200 6.92 3.61 -6.00
C GLY A 200 8.12 3.23 -6.89
N GLN A 201 8.37 1.94 -7.12
CA GLN A 201 9.49 1.46 -7.94
C GLN A 201 9.41 1.96 -9.39
N TRP A 202 8.22 2.30 -9.87
CA TRP A 202 7.99 2.88 -11.20
C TRP A 202 8.39 4.36 -11.30
N GLN A 203 8.49 5.07 -10.16
CA GLN A 203 8.86 6.49 -10.06
C GLN A 203 10.30 6.69 -9.58
N ALA A 204 10.91 5.65 -9.00
CA ALA A 204 12.23 5.73 -8.39
C ALA A 204 13.33 5.98 -9.42
N GLY A 205 14.36 6.72 -9.00
CA GLY A 205 15.61 6.83 -9.75
C GLY A 205 16.21 5.45 -10.00
N ARG A 206 16.88 5.27 -11.16
CA ARG A 206 17.42 3.98 -11.56
C ARG A 206 18.93 4.03 -11.74
N LYS A 207 19.58 2.94 -11.43
CA LYS A 207 20.97 2.69 -11.82
C LYS A 207 21.07 2.50 -13.35
N PRO A 208 22.27 2.67 -13.96
CA PRO A 208 22.45 2.52 -15.43
C PRO A 208 21.95 1.20 -16.02
N TRP A 209 21.87 0.14 -15.21
CA TRP A 209 21.35 -1.17 -15.64
C TRP A 209 19.86 -1.37 -15.32
N GLY A 210 19.14 -0.30 -14.95
CA GLY A 210 17.69 -0.30 -14.78
C GLY A 210 17.19 -0.61 -13.37
N ALA A 211 18.04 -1.05 -12.44
CA ALA A 211 17.62 -1.36 -11.06
C ALA A 211 17.16 -0.09 -10.34
N PRO A 212 15.93 -0.06 -9.76
CA PRO A 212 15.43 1.10 -9.05
C PRO A 212 16.11 1.25 -7.67
N VAL A 213 16.25 2.50 -7.22
CA VAL A 213 16.83 2.83 -5.91
C VAL A 213 15.70 2.98 -4.90
N GLU A 214 15.69 2.13 -3.90
CA GLU A 214 14.69 2.11 -2.85
C GLU A 214 15.08 3.06 -1.71
N LEU A 215 14.09 3.74 -1.15
CA LEU A 215 14.24 4.54 0.07
C LEU A 215 14.45 3.63 1.29
N THR A 216 15.22 4.09 2.26
CA THR A 216 15.33 3.43 3.58
C THR A 216 13.99 3.46 4.32
N SER A 217 13.79 2.56 5.28
CA SER A 217 12.59 2.57 6.15
C SER A 217 12.40 3.89 6.89
N THR A 218 13.50 4.60 7.21
CA THR A 218 13.47 5.93 7.85
C THR A 218 12.96 7.01 6.91
N GLU A 219 13.41 7.02 5.65
CA GLU A 219 12.93 7.97 4.64
C GLU A 219 11.45 7.75 4.31
N LYS A 220 11.04 6.48 4.19
CA LYS A 220 9.63 6.11 4.01
C LYS A 220 8.76 6.55 5.19
N ALA A 221 9.25 6.36 6.43
CA ALA A 221 8.54 6.81 7.64
C ALA A 221 8.37 8.33 7.67
N ARG A 222 9.38 9.09 7.25
CA ARG A 222 9.28 10.56 7.11
C ARG A 222 8.18 10.95 6.12
N PHE A 223 8.14 10.30 4.95
CA PHE A 223 7.09 10.54 3.96
C PHE A 223 5.69 10.31 4.58
N PHE A 224 5.46 9.19 5.28
CA PHE A 224 4.17 8.93 5.91
C PHE A 224 3.81 9.99 6.96
N THR A 225 4.77 10.44 7.75
CA THR A 225 4.56 11.50 8.74
C THR A 225 4.09 12.79 8.08
N GLU A 226 4.77 13.22 7.03
CA GLU A 226 4.47 14.45 6.30
C GLU A 226 3.14 14.35 5.54
N ALA A 227 2.92 13.25 4.81
CA ALA A 227 1.72 13.05 4.00
C ALA A 227 0.46 12.91 4.86
N LEU A 228 0.51 12.17 5.96
CA LEU A 228 -0.64 12.02 6.86
C LEU A 228 -1.00 13.34 7.55
N ALA A 229 0.01 14.11 8.01
CA ALA A 229 -0.22 15.43 8.58
C ALA A 229 -0.82 16.41 7.57
N PHE A 230 -0.37 16.38 6.32
CA PHE A 230 -0.92 17.19 5.22
C PHE A 230 -2.37 16.80 4.90
N LEU A 231 -2.64 15.50 4.70
CA LEU A 231 -3.96 15.00 4.36
C LEU A 231 -4.98 15.22 5.49
N ASP A 232 -4.53 15.22 6.74
CA ASP A 232 -5.40 15.49 7.90
C ASP A 232 -5.97 16.92 7.89
N GLN A 233 -5.40 17.85 7.16
CA GLN A 233 -5.89 19.21 6.97
C GLN A 233 -6.88 19.36 5.79
N GLN A 234 -7.07 18.32 4.96
CA GLN A 234 -7.86 18.43 3.72
C GLN A 234 -9.31 18.01 3.94
N ALA A 235 -10.25 18.96 3.93
CA ALA A 235 -11.67 18.70 4.26
C ALA A 235 -12.34 17.66 3.33
N GLN A 236 -11.93 17.57 2.06
CA GLN A 236 -12.48 16.62 1.09
C GLN A 236 -12.03 15.18 1.35
N ILE A 237 -10.91 14.98 2.07
CA ILE A 237 -10.36 13.64 2.33
C ILE A 237 -11.05 13.02 3.54
N ARG A 238 -11.82 11.96 3.33
CA ARG A 238 -12.59 11.23 4.36
C ARG A 238 -11.80 10.17 5.07
N GLY A 239 -10.76 9.64 4.45
CA GLY A 239 -9.92 8.58 5.00
C GLY A 239 -8.62 8.41 4.26
N VAL A 240 -7.66 7.79 4.92
CA VAL A 240 -6.34 7.50 4.36
C VAL A 240 -5.92 6.10 4.78
N PHE A 241 -5.51 5.29 3.79
CA PHE A 241 -5.03 3.93 3.98
C PHE A 241 -3.60 3.79 3.47
N PRO A 242 -2.56 3.99 4.32
CA PRO A 242 -1.20 3.63 3.97
C PRO A 242 -1.08 2.21 3.45
N PHE A 243 -0.30 2.04 2.40
CA PHE A 243 -0.06 0.77 1.75
C PHE A 243 1.33 0.26 2.09
N LEU A 244 1.51 -0.89 2.67
CA LEU A 244 0.54 -1.92 3.03
C LEU A 244 0.84 -2.41 4.46
N TRP A 245 -0.15 -2.52 5.35
CA TRP A 245 0.04 -3.15 6.66
C TRP A 245 0.14 -4.66 6.51
N GLY A 246 1.37 -5.13 6.47
CA GLY A 246 1.82 -6.48 6.14
C GLY A 246 3.17 -6.42 5.45
N ALA A 247 3.58 -7.53 4.89
CA ALA A 247 4.74 -7.67 4.03
C ALA A 247 4.30 -7.97 2.60
N LYS A 248 4.98 -7.41 1.61
CA LYS A 248 4.67 -7.64 0.21
C LYS A 248 5.95 -7.69 -0.62
N GLN A 249 6.07 -8.74 -1.43
CA GLN A 249 7.08 -8.80 -2.48
C GLN A 249 6.57 -8.01 -3.68
N GLU A 250 7.18 -6.85 -3.92
CA GLU A 250 6.97 -6.04 -5.12
C GLU A 250 8.26 -5.28 -5.39
N GLN A 251 9.01 -5.61 -6.44
CA GLN A 251 10.39 -5.25 -6.71
C GLN A 251 11.35 -5.78 -5.62
N THR A 252 11.08 -5.48 -4.35
CA THR A 252 11.77 -6.02 -3.18
C THR A 252 10.75 -6.40 -2.10
N ALA A 253 11.16 -7.21 -1.13
CA ALA A 253 10.33 -7.57 0.02
C ALA A 253 10.13 -6.40 1.02
N THR A 254 10.87 -5.30 0.84
CA THR A 254 10.85 -4.14 1.75
C THR A 254 10.22 -2.90 1.13
N TRP A 255 9.83 -2.92 -0.17
CA TRP A 255 9.40 -1.70 -0.88
C TRP A 255 8.14 -1.09 -0.28
N HIS A 256 7.07 -1.86 -0.13
CA HIS A 256 5.76 -1.38 0.31
C HIS A 256 5.31 -1.87 1.69
N GLY A 257 5.85 -3.00 2.16
CA GLY A 257 5.46 -3.55 3.45
C GLY A 257 5.80 -2.62 4.62
N LEU A 258 4.80 -2.32 5.46
CA LEU A 258 4.97 -1.55 6.70
C LEU A 258 5.54 -2.41 7.82
N LEU A 259 5.41 -3.72 7.69
CA LEU A 259 6.01 -4.75 8.53
C LEU A 259 6.95 -5.62 7.69
N LEU A 260 7.90 -6.28 8.31
CA LEU A 260 8.68 -7.32 7.65
C LEU A 260 7.89 -8.63 7.55
N ALA A 261 8.38 -9.58 6.76
CA ALA A 261 7.71 -10.86 6.56
C ALA A 261 7.54 -11.68 7.85
N ASP A 262 8.44 -11.50 8.83
CA ASP A 262 8.34 -12.09 10.17
C ASP A 262 7.41 -11.31 11.11
N GLY A 263 6.76 -10.26 10.61
CA GLY A 263 5.87 -9.38 11.36
C GLY A 263 6.58 -8.32 12.21
N SER A 264 7.90 -8.16 12.09
CA SER A 264 8.63 -7.12 12.81
C SER A 264 8.16 -5.72 12.40
N PRO A 265 7.84 -4.84 13.37
CA PRO A 265 7.47 -3.46 13.08
C PRO A 265 8.68 -2.66 12.59
N THR A 266 8.40 -1.66 11.75
CA THR A 266 9.41 -0.75 11.20
C THR A 266 9.13 0.69 11.60
N ALA A 267 10.04 1.61 11.27
CA ALA A 267 9.82 3.04 11.47
C ALA A 267 8.54 3.55 10.76
N MET A 268 8.13 2.91 9.68
CA MET A 268 6.89 3.26 8.98
C MET A 268 5.66 2.96 9.84
N SER A 269 5.57 1.77 10.45
CA SER A 269 4.47 1.41 11.36
C SER A 269 4.42 2.32 12.60
N ASP A 270 5.57 2.76 13.10
CA ASP A 270 5.64 3.71 14.23
C ASP A 270 5.14 5.11 13.82
N ALA A 271 5.45 5.57 12.60
CA ALA A 271 4.94 6.84 12.06
C ALA A 271 3.41 6.83 11.96
N LEU A 272 2.83 5.72 11.50
CA LEU A 272 1.38 5.55 11.45
C LEU A 272 0.76 5.55 12.85
N ALA A 273 1.32 4.80 13.78
CA ALA A 273 0.85 4.75 15.16
C ALA A 273 0.85 6.16 15.80
N ALA A 274 1.90 6.94 15.55
CA ALA A 274 1.98 8.33 16.02
C ALA A 274 0.87 9.20 15.40
N ALA A 275 0.64 9.11 14.08
CA ALA A 275 -0.44 9.82 13.39
C ALA A 275 -1.84 9.44 13.88
N TRP A 276 -2.01 8.22 14.38
CA TRP A 276 -3.27 7.73 14.96
C TRP A 276 -3.41 8.01 16.48
N GLY A 277 -2.45 8.77 17.06
CA GLY A 277 -2.49 9.15 18.47
C GLY A 277 -1.94 8.09 19.43
N ARG A 278 -1.15 7.15 18.92
CA ARG A 278 -0.48 6.07 19.68
C ARG A 278 1.04 6.08 19.44
N PRO A 279 1.75 7.20 19.71
CA PRO A 279 3.19 7.25 19.51
C PRO A 279 3.89 6.15 20.30
N GLN A 280 4.85 5.49 19.65
CA GLN A 280 5.58 4.41 20.27
C GLN A 280 6.66 5.00 21.21
N PRO A 281 6.71 4.57 22.48
CA PRO A 281 7.72 5.08 23.44
C PRO A 281 9.13 4.68 23.05
N ARG A 282 9.28 3.59 22.32
CA ARG A 282 10.54 3.10 21.77
C ARG A 282 10.39 2.87 20.28
N PRO A 283 10.64 3.89 19.45
CA PRO A 283 10.53 3.77 18.01
C PRO A 283 11.62 2.86 17.43
N ALA A 284 11.35 2.28 16.27
CA ALA A 284 12.25 1.43 15.53
C ALA A 284 13.58 2.13 15.20
N PRO A 285 14.67 1.37 14.94
CA PRO A 285 15.96 1.91 14.56
C PRO A 285 15.87 2.88 13.38
N ARG A 286 16.60 3.98 13.47
CA ARG A 286 16.71 4.96 12.39
C ARG A 286 17.98 4.72 11.59
N ILE A 287 17.81 4.66 10.28
CA ILE A 287 18.91 4.62 9.32
C ILE A 287 19.19 6.05 8.88
N ARG A 288 20.42 6.51 9.07
CA ARG A 288 20.90 7.83 8.68
C ARG A 288 21.58 7.81 7.32
N GLY A 289 22.18 6.67 6.97
CA GLY A 289 22.83 6.49 5.69
C GLY A 289 23.25 5.05 5.45
N ILE A 290 23.39 4.72 4.19
CA ILE A 290 23.93 3.43 3.71
C ILE A 290 24.81 3.71 2.51
N GLY A 291 25.92 2.99 2.38
CA GLY A 291 26.85 3.13 1.27
C GLY A 291 27.52 1.82 0.88
N ILE A 292 27.92 1.74 -0.37
CA ILE A 292 28.73 0.66 -0.95
C ILE A 292 29.86 1.30 -1.74
N GLY A 293 31.04 0.68 -1.77
CA GLY A 293 32.26 1.28 -2.32
C GLY A 293 32.18 1.72 -3.78
N ALA A 294 31.39 1.04 -4.60
CA ALA A 294 31.11 1.39 -5.99
C ALA A 294 29.75 0.81 -6.42
N ASP A 295 29.27 1.23 -7.58
CA ASP A 295 28.05 0.66 -8.18
C ASP A 295 28.32 -0.64 -8.95
N GLU A 296 29.57 -0.84 -9.44
CA GLU A 296 29.97 -1.98 -10.26
C GLU A 296 31.30 -2.57 -9.79
N PHE A 297 31.40 -3.89 -9.83
CA PHE A 297 32.54 -4.65 -9.35
C PHE A 297 32.92 -5.75 -10.35
N ALA A 298 34.20 -6.14 -10.37
CA ALA A 298 34.62 -7.36 -11.06
C ALA A 298 34.14 -8.60 -10.31
N ALA A 299 33.87 -9.69 -11.01
CA ALA A 299 33.57 -10.98 -10.39
C ALA A 299 34.69 -11.38 -9.43
N GLY A 300 34.32 -11.83 -8.23
CA GLY A 300 35.24 -12.24 -7.16
C GLY A 300 35.98 -11.09 -6.46
N ALA A 301 35.73 -9.84 -6.79
CA ALA A 301 36.31 -8.70 -6.09
C ALA A 301 35.78 -8.57 -4.66
N GLU A 302 36.56 -7.97 -3.77
CA GLU A 302 36.10 -7.64 -2.42
C GLU A 302 35.17 -6.41 -2.50
N ILE A 303 33.99 -6.51 -1.88
CA ILE A 303 33.01 -5.44 -1.76
C ILE A 303 32.91 -5.06 -0.28
N SER A 304 32.97 -3.74 -0.01
CA SER A 304 32.73 -3.17 1.30
C SER A 304 31.48 -2.30 1.28
N ALA A 305 30.61 -2.50 2.25
CA ALA A 305 29.43 -1.67 2.46
C ALA A 305 29.28 -1.33 3.94
N GLY A 306 28.63 -0.20 4.21
CA GLY A 306 28.41 0.28 5.58
C GLY A 306 27.05 0.91 5.76
N ILE A 307 26.58 0.93 7.00
CA ILE A 307 25.35 1.58 7.43
C ILE A 307 25.57 2.43 8.67
N ASP A 308 25.03 3.64 8.67
CA ASP A 308 24.86 4.46 9.86
C ASP A 308 23.43 4.30 10.37
N ALA A 309 23.26 3.52 11.42
CA ALA A 309 21.97 3.26 12.05
C ALA A 309 22.07 3.40 13.57
N VAL A 310 21.00 3.87 14.20
CA VAL A 310 20.93 4.08 15.65
C VAL A 310 19.62 3.57 16.22
N ALA A 311 19.71 2.89 17.36
CA ALA A 311 18.56 2.60 18.20
C ALA A 311 18.09 3.89 18.91
N HIS A 312 16.80 3.91 19.31
CA HIS A 312 16.22 5.05 20.01
C HIS A 312 16.95 5.41 21.32
N ASP A 313 17.39 4.41 22.05
CA ASP A 313 18.07 4.54 23.35
C ASP A 313 19.60 4.48 23.24
N GLY A 314 20.15 4.47 22.02
CA GLY A 314 21.58 4.33 21.77
C GLY A 314 22.14 2.93 22.03
N SER A 315 21.29 1.94 22.29
CA SER A 315 21.73 0.55 22.48
C SER A 315 22.29 -0.05 21.19
N ALA A 316 23.07 -1.13 21.35
CA ALA A 316 23.62 -1.87 20.22
C ALA A 316 22.51 -2.50 19.38
N LEU A 317 22.67 -2.43 18.06
CA LEU A 317 21.80 -3.07 17.08
C LEU A 317 22.40 -4.42 16.65
N ALA A 318 21.53 -5.38 16.34
CA ALA A 318 21.89 -6.55 15.54
C ALA A 318 21.66 -6.26 14.06
N ALA A 319 22.57 -6.73 13.19
CA ALA A 319 22.44 -6.54 11.75
C ALA A 319 22.47 -7.88 11.01
N GLU A 320 21.60 -7.99 10.02
CA GLU A 320 21.60 -9.06 9.03
C GLU A 320 21.88 -8.47 7.66
N TRP A 321 22.88 -9.03 6.98
CA TRP A 321 23.26 -8.67 5.62
C TRP A 321 22.94 -9.82 4.67
N ALA A 322 22.34 -9.51 3.54
CA ALA A 322 21.98 -10.52 2.54
C ALA A 322 22.18 -9.98 1.11
N VAL A 323 22.73 -10.80 0.23
CA VAL A 323 22.80 -10.51 -1.20
C VAL A 323 21.73 -11.31 -1.92
N HIS A 324 20.98 -10.65 -2.79
CA HIS A 324 19.99 -11.28 -3.66
C HIS A 324 20.31 -10.93 -5.12
N ALA A 325 19.89 -11.77 -6.04
CA ALA A 325 19.77 -11.36 -7.44
C ALA A 325 18.80 -10.18 -7.55
N GLU A 326 18.96 -9.30 -8.54
CA GLU A 326 17.97 -8.26 -8.78
C GLU A 326 16.67 -8.90 -9.28
N ALA A 327 15.52 -8.33 -8.92
CA ALA A 327 14.21 -8.83 -9.32
C ALA A 327 14.03 -8.79 -10.84
N THR A 328 13.54 -9.87 -11.41
CA THR A 328 13.26 -10.03 -12.85
C THR A 328 11.80 -10.33 -13.15
N ASP A 329 11.06 -10.88 -12.20
CA ASP A 329 9.60 -11.08 -12.31
C ASP A 329 8.89 -9.81 -11.81
N LEU A 330 8.78 -8.81 -12.72
CA LEU A 330 8.17 -7.53 -12.41
C LEU A 330 6.73 -7.51 -12.94
N ARG A 331 5.78 -7.33 -12.04
CA ARG A 331 4.34 -7.32 -12.36
C ARG A 331 3.79 -5.90 -12.28
N LYS A 332 2.64 -5.67 -12.92
CA LYS A 332 1.92 -4.38 -12.89
C LYS A 332 0.71 -4.47 -11.97
N GLY A 333 0.35 -3.34 -11.34
CA GLY A 333 -0.87 -3.21 -10.55
C GLY A 333 -0.88 -4.09 -9.30
N GLY A 334 0.29 -4.33 -8.70
CA GLY A 334 0.41 -5.05 -7.44
C GLY A 334 0.18 -6.56 -7.52
N ASP A 335 0.22 -7.16 -8.71
CA ASP A 335 0.14 -8.61 -8.89
C ASP A 335 1.34 -9.30 -8.20
N ALA A 336 1.15 -10.56 -7.78
CA ALA A 336 2.17 -11.31 -7.04
C ALA A 336 3.44 -11.50 -7.87
N GLU A 337 4.58 -11.19 -7.27
CA GLU A 337 5.92 -11.36 -7.84
C GLU A 337 6.67 -12.51 -7.16
N THR A 338 7.51 -13.18 -7.92
CA THR A 338 8.43 -14.20 -7.37
C THR A 338 9.57 -13.52 -6.63
N PRO A 339 9.82 -13.87 -5.34
CA PRO A 339 10.97 -13.31 -4.62
C PRO A 339 12.30 -13.64 -5.32
N PRO A 340 13.21 -12.65 -5.43
CA PRO A 340 14.54 -12.89 -6.00
C PRO A 340 15.35 -13.90 -5.19
N THR A 341 16.15 -14.70 -5.88
CA THR A 341 17.02 -15.71 -5.25
C THR A 341 18.06 -15.04 -4.34
N ARG A 342 18.17 -15.53 -3.11
CA ARG A 342 19.29 -15.20 -2.22
C ARG A 342 20.57 -15.85 -2.76
N ILE A 343 21.66 -15.09 -2.76
CA ILE A 343 22.96 -15.50 -3.26
C ILE A 343 23.89 -15.76 -2.07
N ASP A 344 24.42 -16.95 -1.99
CA ASP A 344 25.46 -17.26 -1.00
C ASP A 344 26.76 -16.61 -1.44
N VAL A 345 27.24 -15.67 -0.64
CA VAL A 345 28.50 -14.97 -0.82
C VAL A 345 29.46 -15.30 0.32
N ARG A 346 30.76 -15.35 0.03
CA ARG A 346 31.77 -15.50 1.07
C ARG A 346 31.91 -14.20 1.84
N VAL A 347 31.38 -14.16 3.06
CA VAL A 347 31.51 -13.04 3.98
C VAL A 347 32.90 -13.07 4.61
N LEU A 348 33.61 -11.95 4.55
CA LEU A 348 34.95 -11.75 5.11
C LEU A 348 34.88 -11.07 6.49
N HIS A 349 33.91 -10.18 6.65
CA HIS A 349 33.59 -9.50 7.91
C HIS A 349 32.12 -9.08 7.88
N ALA A 350 31.44 -9.12 9.02
CA ALA A 350 30.14 -8.54 9.20
C ALA A 350 29.91 -8.16 10.66
N ASP A 351 29.43 -6.93 10.87
CA ASP A 351 28.98 -6.43 12.16
C ASP A 351 27.72 -5.54 11.98
N ALA A 352 27.33 -4.81 13.03
CA ALA A 352 26.15 -3.96 13.01
C ALA A 352 26.30 -2.71 12.10
N ALA A 353 27.52 -2.34 11.73
CA ALA A 353 27.81 -1.12 10.97
C ALA A 353 28.37 -1.38 9.57
N SER A 354 28.95 -2.58 9.33
CA SER A 354 29.65 -2.85 8.09
C SER A 354 29.62 -4.31 7.66
N VAL A 355 29.78 -4.54 6.38
CA VAL A 355 30.02 -5.86 5.80
C VAL A 355 31.13 -5.80 4.75
N ARG A 356 32.00 -6.82 4.73
CA ARG A 356 32.91 -7.11 3.62
C ARG A 356 32.65 -8.52 3.11
N PHE A 357 32.48 -8.65 1.83
CA PHE A 357 32.18 -9.94 1.18
C PHE A 357 32.79 -10.00 -0.22
N VAL A 358 32.88 -11.19 -0.76
CA VAL A 358 33.36 -11.43 -2.13
C VAL A 358 32.20 -11.33 -3.10
N ALA A 359 32.36 -10.53 -4.15
CA ALA A 359 31.36 -10.38 -5.21
C ALA A 359 30.99 -11.75 -5.80
N PRO A 360 29.73 -11.97 -6.18
CA PRO A 360 29.30 -13.15 -6.91
C PRO A 360 30.22 -13.43 -8.10
N ALA A 361 30.48 -14.72 -8.38
CA ALA A 361 31.31 -15.13 -9.50
C ALA A 361 30.62 -14.92 -10.86
N GLN A 362 29.31 -14.90 -10.88
CA GLN A 362 28.54 -14.70 -12.12
C GLN A 362 28.30 -13.21 -12.37
N PRO A 363 28.58 -12.69 -13.58
CA PRO A 363 28.15 -11.36 -13.98
C PRO A 363 26.62 -11.21 -13.88
N GLY A 364 26.14 -10.06 -13.38
CA GLY A 364 24.72 -9.83 -13.21
C GLY A 364 24.41 -8.61 -12.35
N ALA A 365 23.12 -8.30 -12.22
CA ALA A 365 22.60 -7.30 -11.30
C ALA A 365 22.22 -7.97 -9.98
N TYR A 366 22.58 -7.34 -8.87
CA TYR A 366 22.39 -7.82 -7.52
C TYR A 366 21.91 -6.70 -6.60
N ARG A 367 21.40 -7.07 -5.43
CA ARG A 367 21.00 -6.14 -4.40
C ARG A 367 21.48 -6.61 -3.03
N LEU A 368 22.20 -5.72 -2.33
CA LEU A 368 22.60 -5.92 -0.95
C LEU A 368 21.50 -5.39 -0.04
N PHE A 369 20.90 -6.26 0.76
CA PHE A 369 19.94 -5.89 1.80
C PHE A 369 20.62 -5.82 3.16
N ILE A 370 20.14 -4.89 3.98
CA ILE A 370 20.44 -4.83 5.39
C ILE A 370 19.19 -4.66 6.21
N THR A 371 19.07 -5.46 7.26
CA THR A 371 18.07 -5.31 8.32
C THR A 371 18.81 -5.11 9.63
N VAL A 372 18.60 -3.98 10.28
CA VAL A 372 19.08 -3.74 11.65
C VAL A 372 17.91 -3.91 12.62
N ARG A 373 18.17 -4.55 13.78
CA ARG A 373 17.15 -4.81 14.79
C ARG A 373 17.58 -4.29 16.14
N ASP A 374 16.63 -3.70 16.89
CA ASP A 374 16.81 -3.37 18.30
C ASP A 374 16.49 -4.58 19.20
N ARG A 375 16.61 -4.38 20.51
CA ARG A 375 16.37 -5.41 21.53
C ARG A 375 14.89 -5.85 21.61
N GLU A 376 13.96 -5.06 21.08
CA GLU A 376 12.53 -5.35 21.05
C GLU A 376 12.11 -6.04 19.75
N GLY A 377 13.06 -6.27 18.84
CA GLY A 377 12.81 -6.89 17.53
C GLY A 377 12.23 -5.94 16.48
N LYS A 378 12.18 -4.62 16.77
CA LYS A 378 11.82 -3.64 15.75
C LYS A 378 12.96 -3.47 14.74
N ALA A 379 12.60 -3.21 13.49
CA ALA A 379 13.56 -3.24 12.40
C ALA A 379 13.69 -1.89 11.66
N GLY A 380 14.94 -1.59 11.27
CA GLY A 380 15.26 -0.64 10.22
C GLY A 380 15.79 -1.37 8.99
N THR A 381 15.35 -0.98 7.80
CA THR A 381 15.75 -1.63 6.53
C THR A 381 16.31 -0.64 5.52
N ALA A 382 17.30 -1.10 4.78
CA ALA A 382 17.84 -0.44 3.61
C ALA A 382 18.35 -1.48 2.62
N ASN A 383 18.53 -1.08 1.37
CA ASN A 383 19.19 -1.91 0.37
C ASN A 383 19.89 -1.07 -0.69
N LEU A 384 20.85 -1.69 -1.37
CA LEU A 384 21.63 -1.05 -2.42
C LEU A 384 21.74 -1.99 -3.63
N PRO A 385 21.29 -1.58 -4.81
CA PRO A 385 21.55 -2.30 -6.05
C PRO A 385 23.01 -2.11 -6.48
N PHE A 386 23.67 -3.20 -6.88
CA PHE A 386 25.01 -3.20 -7.47
C PHE A 386 25.10 -4.17 -8.64
N ARG A 387 26.15 -4.05 -9.45
CA ARG A 387 26.36 -4.91 -10.62
C ARG A 387 27.73 -5.58 -10.55
N VAL A 388 27.78 -6.85 -10.97
CA VAL A 388 29.02 -7.59 -11.22
C VAL A 388 29.24 -7.68 -12.73
N ARG A 389 30.43 -7.34 -13.19
CA ARG A 389 30.88 -7.43 -14.60
C ARG A 389 31.74 -8.65 -14.83
#